data_72391469ed1480bb468afdb01b148172
#
_entry.id   72391469ed1480bb468afdb01b148172
#
_cell.length_a   1.000
_cell.length_b   1.000
_cell.length_c   1.000
_cell.angle_alpha   90.00
_cell.angle_beta   90.00
_cell.angle_gamma   90.00
#
_symmetry.space_group_name_H-M   'P 1'
#
loop_
_entity.id
_entity.type
_entity.pdbx_description
1 polymer ?
#
loop_
_entity_poly.entity_id
_entity_poly.type
_entity_poly.pdbx_seq_one_letter_code
_entity_poly.pdbx_strand_id
1 'polypeptide(L)'
;MSRRVVPEINAGSMADIAFLLLIFFLVATTMEVDGGIARKLPQKQPPNQIPPPKLKEKNVLQIAINRKDQLLVEGTQRIDIKDLKQITIDFIDNGGGVGNKDVGTCDYCKGAKNPSSSDHPNKAVISLKSDRGTSYGAFIAIHDAVGQAYTELRNGVSIERYGKSYEALIKQQKSDKSQKLKDKIRAIKALYPEIISEVEPTGN
;
A
#
# COMPACT_ATOMS: atom_id res chain seq x y z
N MET A 1 -50.53 52.95 33.26
CA MET A 1 -49.45 51.87 33.24
C MET A 1 -49.65 51.11 31.98
N SER A 2 -48.73 51.29 31.00
CA SER A 2 -48.75 50.59 29.70
C SER A 2 -48.17 49.19 29.87
N ARG A 3 -48.97 48.14 29.64
CA ARG A 3 -48.48 46.74 29.60
C ARG A 3 -47.66 46.55 28.34
N ARG A 4 -46.34 46.29 28.50
CA ARG A 4 -45.49 45.85 27.41
C ARG A 4 -45.96 44.48 26.95
N VAL A 5 -46.41 44.39 25.69
CA VAL A 5 -46.72 43.13 25.03
C VAL A 5 -45.39 42.42 24.80
N VAL A 6 -45.19 41.26 25.41
CA VAL A 6 -44.01 40.40 25.15
C VAL A 6 -44.21 39.82 23.74
N PRO A 7 -43.23 39.95 22.84
CA PRO A 7 -43.38 39.37 21.51
C PRO A 7 -43.44 37.83 21.62
N GLU A 8 -44.51 37.24 21.15
CA GLU A 8 -44.64 35.78 21.04
C GLU A 8 -43.68 35.27 19.97
N ILE A 9 -42.73 34.41 20.36
CA ILE A 9 -41.84 33.76 19.44
C ILE A 9 -42.62 32.72 18.64
N ASN A 10 -42.66 32.86 17.31
CA ASN A 10 -43.36 31.93 16.43
C ASN A 10 -42.70 30.57 16.46
N ALA A 11 -43.35 29.58 17.09
CA ALA A 11 -42.85 28.22 17.21
C ALA A 11 -42.56 27.55 15.84
N GLY A 12 -43.30 27.94 14.78
CA GLY A 12 -43.04 27.47 13.42
C GLY A 12 -41.68 27.89 12.86
N SER A 13 -41.30 29.16 13.12
CA SER A 13 -39.98 29.67 12.69
C SER A 13 -38.81 28.98 13.44
N MET A 14 -38.99 28.66 14.72
CA MET A 14 -38.01 27.94 15.51
C MET A 14 -37.85 26.48 15.02
N ALA A 15 -38.95 25.82 14.67
CA ALA A 15 -38.97 24.48 14.14
C ALA A 15 -38.25 24.41 12.77
N ASP A 16 -38.44 25.39 11.89
CA ASP A 16 -37.80 25.49 10.59
C ASP A 16 -36.27 25.66 10.72
N ILE A 17 -35.82 26.57 11.61
CA ILE A 17 -34.39 26.75 11.87
C ILE A 17 -33.77 25.47 12.45
N ALA A 18 -34.45 24.80 13.37
CA ALA A 18 -33.97 23.53 13.94
C ALA A 18 -33.87 22.43 12.87
N PHE A 19 -34.86 22.37 11.96
CA PHE A 19 -34.87 21.42 10.86
C PHE A 19 -33.74 21.69 9.84
N LEU A 20 -33.55 22.96 9.47
CA LEU A 20 -32.44 23.35 8.57
C LEU A 20 -31.05 23.06 9.18
N LEU A 21 -30.86 23.32 10.47
CA LEU A 21 -29.63 22.96 11.18
C LEU A 21 -29.44 21.46 11.23
N LEU A 22 -30.51 20.69 11.46
CA LEU A 22 -30.41 19.21 11.47
C LEU A 22 -29.98 18.66 10.11
N ILE A 23 -30.57 19.14 8.99
CA ILE A 23 -30.19 18.76 7.64
C ILE A 23 -28.74 19.20 7.35
N PHE A 24 -28.39 20.43 7.74
CA PHE A 24 -27.02 20.94 7.56
C PHE A 24 -26.00 20.05 8.27
N PHE A 25 -26.23 19.69 9.53
CA PHE A 25 -25.33 18.78 10.25
C PHE A 25 -25.31 17.39 9.62
N LEU A 26 -26.45 16.87 9.18
CA LEU A 26 -26.54 15.56 8.55
C LEU A 26 -25.73 15.51 7.24
N VAL A 27 -25.80 16.57 6.42
CA VAL A 27 -25.00 16.68 5.19
C VAL A 27 -23.53 16.97 5.50
N ALA A 28 -23.24 17.83 6.47
CA ALA A 28 -21.86 18.17 6.85
C ALA A 28 -21.11 17.02 7.53
N THR A 29 -21.81 16.08 8.18
CA THR A 29 -21.19 14.91 8.83
C THR A 29 -21.03 13.70 7.91
N THR A 30 -21.63 13.69 6.72
CA THR A 30 -21.34 12.70 5.67
C THR A 30 -20.04 13.05 4.93
N MET A 31 -18.97 13.27 5.67
CA MET A 31 -17.65 13.28 5.05
C MET A 31 -17.30 11.85 4.63
N GLU A 32 -17.24 11.63 3.33
CA GLU A 32 -16.65 10.43 2.78
C GLU A 32 -15.25 10.31 3.35
N VAL A 33 -14.98 9.20 4.05
CA VAL A 33 -13.62 8.88 4.48
C VAL A 33 -12.88 8.50 3.21
N ASP A 34 -12.11 9.43 2.67
CA ASP A 34 -11.20 9.14 1.56
C ASP A 34 -10.36 7.94 1.94
N GLY A 35 -10.59 6.83 1.24
CA GLY A 35 -9.82 5.60 1.40
C GLY A 35 -8.41 5.78 0.87
N GLY A 36 -7.59 6.54 1.59
CA GLY A 36 -6.18 6.70 1.27
C GLY A 36 -5.39 5.42 1.53
N ILE A 37 -4.24 5.30 0.88
CA ILE A 37 -3.30 4.20 1.11
C ILE A 37 -2.68 4.39 2.50
N ALA A 38 -3.13 3.58 3.47
CA ALA A 38 -2.59 3.64 4.83
C ALA A 38 -1.18 3.05 4.86
N ARG A 39 -0.17 3.88 5.03
CA ARG A 39 1.24 3.46 5.21
C ARG A 39 1.75 3.83 6.58
N LYS A 40 2.47 2.91 7.18
CA LYS A 40 3.22 3.17 8.40
C LYS A 40 4.54 3.83 8.01
N LEU A 41 4.70 5.10 8.32
CA LEU A 41 5.97 5.80 8.14
C LEU A 41 7.07 5.12 8.97
N PRO A 42 8.28 4.95 8.41
CA PRO A 42 9.41 4.47 9.17
C PRO A 42 9.72 5.43 10.33
N GLN A 43 10.05 4.87 11.48
CA GLN A 43 10.45 5.68 12.64
C GLN A 43 11.77 6.38 12.34
N LYS A 44 11.88 7.66 12.71
CA LYS A 44 13.13 8.42 12.60
C LYS A 44 14.21 7.69 13.38
N GLN A 45 15.27 7.26 12.68
CA GLN A 45 16.36 6.50 13.30
C GLN A 45 17.12 7.42 14.29
N PRO A 46 17.45 6.96 15.50
CA PRO A 46 18.31 7.69 16.40
C PRO A 46 19.72 7.82 15.81
N PRO A 47 20.46 8.92 16.09
CA PRO A 47 21.71 9.29 15.42
C PRO A 47 22.90 8.33 15.62
N ASN A 48 22.76 7.27 16.40
CA ASN A 48 23.84 6.34 16.78
C ASN A 48 23.60 4.89 16.36
N GLN A 49 22.89 4.64 15.26
CA GLN A 49 22.72 3.26 14.78
C GLN A 49 23.85 2.86 13.79
N ILE A 50 24.28 1.61 13.92
CA ILE A 50 25.12 0.90 12.94
C ILE A 50 24.52 1.14 11.54
N PRO A 51 25.33 1.54 10.54
CA PRO A 51 24.81 1.80 9.19
C PRO A 51 23.99 0.60 8.73
N PRO A 52 22.80 0.82 8.16
CA PRO A 52 21.97 -0.29 7.70
C PRO A 52 22.77 -1.17 6.73
N PRO A 53 22.58 -2.48 6.75
CA PRO A 53 23.30 -3.38 5.87
C PRO A 53 23.09 -2.90 4.42
N LYS A 54 24.19 -2.77 3.67
CA LYS A 54 24.16 -2.35 2.26
C LYS A 54 23.23 -3.29 1.49
N LEU A 55 22.12 -2.77 1.03
CA LEU A 55 21.23 -3.50 0.13
C LEU A 55 22.00 -3.83 -1.15
N LYS A 56 21.95 -5.08 -1.57
CA LYS A 56 22.52 -5.47 -2.87
C LYS A 56 21.63 -4.86 -3.96
N GLU A 57 22.23 -4.22 -4.95
CA GLU A 57 21.50 -3.56 -6.05
C GLU A 57 20.49 -4.49 -6.73
N LYS A 58 20.85 -5.76 -6.94
CA LYS A 58 19.97 -6.78 -7.51
C LYS A 58 18.70 -7.08 -6.71
N ASN A 59 18.64 -6.66 -5.44
CA ASN A 59 17.47 -6.81 -4.58
C ASN A 59 16.59 -5.56 -4.56
N VAL A 60 16.88 -4.57 -5.40
CA VAL A 60 16.12 -3.31 -5.49
C VAL A 60 15.58 -3.16 -6.89
N LEU A 61 14.25 -3.22 -7.04
CA LEU A 61 13.57 -2.86 -8.27
C LEU A 61 13.32 -1.35 -8.26
N GLN A 62 14.01 -0.63 -9.13
CA GLN A 62 13.85 0.81 -9.27
C GLN A 62 12.74 1.14 -10.26
N ILE A 63 11.70 1.79 -9.79
CA ILE A 63 10.57 2.26 -10.59
C ILE A 63 10.56 3.79 -10.51
N ALA A 64 10.71 4.45 -11.65
CA ALA A 64 10.65 5.91 -11.74
C ALA A 64 9.52 6.35 -12.65
N ILE A 65 8.85 7.43 -12.28
CA ILE A 65 7.84 8.09 -13.12
C ILE A 65 8.21 9.55 -13.33
N ASN A 66 8.13 9.98 -14.58
CA ASN A 66 8.48 11.33 -14.97
C ASN A 66 7.24 12.27 -15.01
N ARG A 67 7.47 13.57 -15.29
CA ARG A 67 6.43 14.62 -15.42
C ARG A 67 5.40 14.36 -16.53
N LYS A 68 5.70 13.44 -17.45
CA LYS A 68 4.80 13.05 -18.56
C LYS A 68 4.09 11.73 -18.26
N ASP A 69 4.07 11.31 -16.98
CA ASP A 69 3.48 10.06 -16.53
C ASP A 69 4.04 8.80 -17.22
N GLN A 70 5.30 8.89 -17.69
CA GLN A 70 5.98 7.78 -18.33
C GLN A 70 6.74 6.97 -17.28
N LEU A 71 6.49 5.67 -17.27
CA LEU A 71 7.08 4.73 -16.35
C LEU A 71 8.41 4.22 -16.88
N LEU A 72 9.43 4.25 -16.04
CA LEU A 72 10.77 3.71 -16.28
C LEU A 72 11.09 2.67 -15.20
N VAL A 73 11.49 1.49 -15.59
CA VAL A 73 11.98 0.47 -14.68
C VAL A 73 13.47 0.25 -14.94
N GLU A 74 14.25 0.15 -13.87
CA GLU A 74 15.71 0.03 -13.90
C GLU A 74 16.43 1.12 -14.73
N GLY A 75 15.84 2.32 -14.77
CA GLY A 75 16.44 3.52 -15.38
C GLY A 75 16.40 3.61 -16.90
N THR A 76 16.10 2.54 -17.61
CA THR A 76 16.24 2.49 -19.09
C THR A 76 15.02 1.95 -19.82
N GLN A 77 14.23 1.10 -19.20
CA GLN A 77 13.14 0.42 -19.89
C GLN A 77 11.82 1.16 -19.70
N ARG A 78 11.25 1.70 -20.78
CA ARG A 78 9.90 2.26 -20.82
C ARG A 78 8.89 1.13 -20.81
N ILE A 79 7.98 1.16 -19.85
CA ILE A 79 7.02 0.08 -19.61
C ILE A 79 5.61 0.66 -19.56
N ASP A 80 4.63 -0.09 -20.06
CA ASP A 80 3.22 0.20 -19.81
C ASP A 80 2.90 -0.14 -18.34
N ILE A 81 2.07 0.67 -17.70
CA ILE A 81 1.62 0.45 -16.32
C ILE A 81 0.94 -0.91 -16.14
N LYS A 82 0.36 -1.46 -17.23
CA LYS A 82 -0.27 -2.79 -17.24
C LYS A 82 0.72 -3.92 -16.99
N ASP A 83 1.97 -3.74 -17.45
CA ASP A 83 3.01 -4.75 -17.33
C ASP A 83 3.72 -4.68 -15.98
N LEU A 84 3.60 -3.54 -15.27
CA LEU A 84 4.27 -3.31 -14.00
C LEU A 84 3.94 -4.36 -12.96
N LYS A 85 2.69 -4.80 -12.88
CA LYS A 85 2.25 -5.83 -11.95
C LYS A 85 3.04 -7.13 -12.16
N GLN A 86 3.15 -7.60 -13.42
CA GLN A 86 3.86 -8.85 -13.74
C GLN A 86 5.37 -8.72 -13.45
N ILE A 87 5.98 -7.62 -13.85
CA ILE A 87 7.40 -7.35 -13.57
C ILE A 87 7.67 -7.36 -12.08
N THR A 88 6.77 -6.78 -11.29
CA THR A 88 6.87 -6.77 -9.82
C THR A 88 6.75 -8.18 -9.25
N ILE A 89 5.83 -9.00 -9.76
CA ILE A 89 5.69 -10.41 -9.37
C ILE A 89 6.98 -11.17 -9.67
N ASP A 90 7.47 -11.09 -10.90
CA ASP A 90 8.65 -11.80 -11.36
C ASP A 90 9.91 -11.41 -10.56
N PHE A 91 10.01 -10.14 -10.16
CA PHE A 91 11.09 -9.66 -9.31
C PHE A 91 10.99 -10.19 -7.88
N ILE A 92 9.82 -10.06 -7.23
CA ILE A 92 9.65 -10.45 -5.82
C ILE A 92 9.76 -11.96 -5.66
N ASP A 93 9.14 -12.72 -6.53
CA ASP A 93 9.06 -14.18 -6.47
C ASP A 93 10.27 -14.88 -7.11
N ASN A 94 11.26 -14.12 -7.59
CA ASN A 94 12.41 -14.66 -8.32
C ASN A 94 13.16 -15.75 -7.55
N GLY A 95 13.46 -15.54 -6.26
CA GLY A 95 14.13 -16.52 -5.41
C GLY A 95 15.57 -16.86 -5.88
N GLY A 96 16.30 -15.89 -6.46
CA GLY A 96 17.63 -16.05 -7.03
C GLY A 96 18.77 -16.26 -6.02
N GLY A 97 18.45 -16.29 -4.71
CA GLY A 97 19.44 -16.48 -3.63
C GLY A 97 19.87 -17.93 -3.39
N VAL A 98 19.71 -18.82 -4.36
CA VAL A 98 20.11 -20.23 -4.26
C VAL A 98 21.57 -20.36 -3.92
N GLY A 99 21.89 -21.04 -2.82
CA GLY A 99 23.28 -21.21 -2.32
C GLY A 99 23.83 -20.00 -1.56
N ASN A 100 23.07 -18.93 -1.39
CA ASN A 100 23.50 -17.78 -0.58
C ASN A 100 23.25 -18.06 0.91
N LYS A 101 24.32 -18.25 1.68
CA LYS A 101 24.25 -18.58 3.12
C LYS A 101 23.49 -17.54 3.95
N ASP A 102 23.47 -16.27 3.51
CA ASP A 102 22.87 -15.17 4.26
C ASP A 102 21.34 -15.07 4.09
N VAL A 103 20.78 -15.72 3.07
CA VAL A 103 19.37 -15.56 2.69
C VAL A 103 18.59 -16.87 2.78
N GLY A 104 19.28 -18.00 2.63
CA GLY A 104 18.65 -19.30 2.48
C GLY A 104 18.01 -19.49 1.10
N THR A 105 17.46 -20.68 0.89
CA THR A 105 16.71 -21.02 -0.33
C THR A 105 15.26 -20.66 -0.13
N CYS A 106 14.62 -20.02 -1.11
CA CYS A 106 13.19 -19.78 -1.07
C CYS A 106 12.44 -21.04 -1.55
N ASP A 107 11.77 -21.74 -0.62
CA ASP A 107 11.07 -23.00 -0.92
C ASP A 107 9.72 -22.78 -1.59
N TYR A 108 9.13 -21.60 -1.39
CA TYR A 108 7.80 -21.24 -1.90
C TYR A 108 7.83 -20.33 -3.13
N CYS A 109 9.03 -19.87 -3.55
CA CYS A 109 9.19 -19.03 -4.74
C CYS A 109 9.06 -19.88 -6.02
N LYS A 110 8.25 -19.38 -6.96
CA LYS A 110 7.98 -20.03 -8.26
C LYS A 110 8.65 -19.33 -9.43
N GLY A 111 9.40 -18.24 -9.16
CA GLY A 111 10.07 -17.43 -10.16
C GLY A 111 11.27 -18.12 -10.83
N ALA A 112 11.93 -17.39 -11.72
CA ALA A 112 12.98 -17.89 -12.58
C ALA A 112 14.30 -18.28 -11.87
N LYS A 113 14.44 -17.95 -10.59
CA LYS A 113 15.65 -18.17 -9.77
C LYS A 113 16.93 -17.55 -10.40
N ASN A 114 16.75 -16.43 -11.09
CA ASN A 114 17.85 -15.72 -11.74
C ASN A 114 18.80 -15.13 -10.68
N PRO A 115 20.10 -15.47 -10.69
CA PRO A 115 21.07 -14.97 -9.71
C PRO A 115 21.33 -13.46 -9.82
N SER A 116 20.99 -12.85 -10.96
CA SER A 116 21.12 -11.40 -11.19
C SER A 116 19.93 -10.57 -10.70
N SER A 117 18.83 -11.22 -10.32
CA SER A 117 17.64 -10.58 -9.78
C SER A 117 17.48 -10.89 -8.29
N SER A 118 16.31 -10.55 -7.71
CA SER A 118 16.04 -10.65 -6.28
C SER A 118 16.40 -12.02 -5.68
N ASP A 119 17.14 -11.99 -4.57
CA ASP A 119 17.55 -13.20 -3.85
C ASP A 119 16.38 -13.91 -3.17
N HIS A 120 15.48 -13.12 -2.56
CA HIS A 120 14.39 -13.66 -1.73
C HIS A 120 13.32 -12.57 -1.49
N PRO A 121 12.03 -12.91 -1.38
CA PRO A 121 10.97 -11.93 -1.12
C PRO A 121 11.22 -11.00 0.08
N ASN A 122 11.87 -11.52 1.14
CA ASN A 122 12.20 -10.74 2.33
C ASN A 122 13.35 -9.74 2.11
N LYS A 123 14.03 -9.80 0.99
CA LYS A 123 15.14 -8.91 0.59
C LYS A 123 14.75 -8.04 -0.60
N ALA A 124 13.67 -8.39 -1.30
CA ALA A 124 13.16 -7.64 -2.45
C ALA A 124 12.58 -6.29 -1.97
N VAL A 125 13.17 -5.21 -2.44
CA VAL A 125 12.75 -3.83 -2.15
C VAL A 125 12.26 -3.19 -3.44
N ILE A 126 11.08 -2.60 -3.41
CA ILE A 126 10.54 -1.78 -4.50
C ILE A 126 10.86 -0.33 -4.20
N SER A 127 11.71 0.28 -5.00
CA SER A 127 12.06 1.71 -4.88
C SER A 127 11.23 2.53 -5.86
N LEU A 128 10.34 3.36 -5.35
CA LEU A 128 9.48 4.24 -6.14
C LEU A 128 10.04 5.66 -6.12
N LYS A 129 10.29 6.22 -7.29
CA LYS A 129 10.73 7.61 -7.49
C LYS A 129 9.74 8.34 -8.39
N SER A 130 9.05 9.34 -7.87
CA SER A 130 8.16 10.20 -8.63
C SER A 130 8.79 11.58 -8.86
N ASP A 131 8.53 12.19 -10.01
CA ASP A 131 8.85 13.61 -10.26
C ASP A 131 7.75 14.48 -9.62
N ARG A 132 8.08 15.71 -9.23
CA ARG A 132 7.11 16.68 -8.69
C ARG A 132 5.97 17.02 -9.66
N GLY A 133 6.20 16.86 -10.96
CA GLY A 133 5.20 17.10 -11.99
C GLY A 133 4.37 15.88 -12.38
N THR A 134 4.59 14.71 -11.74
CA THR A 134 3.82 13.50 -11.96
C THR A 134 2.37 13.71 -11.54
N SER A 135 1.41 13.24 -12.34
CA SER A 135 0.00 13.29 -11.95
C SER A 135 -0.30 12.36 -10.79
N TYR A 136 -1.21 12.80 -9.90
CA TYR A 136 -1.65 11.98 -8.78
C TYR A 136 -2.28 10.66 -9.24
N GLY A 137 -3.01 10.67 -10.36
CA GLY A 137 -3.62 9.47 -10.94
C GLY A 137 -2.57 8.42 -11.32
N ALA A 138 -1.49 8.82 -11.97
CA ALA A 138 -0.41 7.92 -12.35
C ALA A 138 0.36 7.40 -11.12
N PHE A 139 0.60 8.25 -10.13
CA PHE A 139 1.18 7.83 -8.85
C PHE A 139 0.36 6.74 -8.17
N ILE A 140 -0.95 6.94 -8.03
CA ILE A 140 -1.85 5.95 -7.42
C ILE A 140 -1.90 4.66 -8.23
N ALA A 141 -1.93 4.74 -9.57
CA ALA A 141 -1.98 3.56 -10.43
C ALA A 141 -0.74 2.67 -10.29
N ILE A 142 0.45 3.26 -10.08
CA ILE A 142 1.68 2.49 -9.80
C ILE A 142 1.58 1.79 -8.44
N HIS A 143 1.13 2.51 -7.41
CA HIS A 143 0.95 1.92 -6.10
C HIS A 143 -0.05 0.77 -6.10
N ASP A 144 -1.14 0.92 -6.85
CA ASP A 144 -2.16 -0.12 -7.01
C ASP A 144 -1.58 -1.35 -7.74
N ALA A 145 -0.84 -1.15 -8.84
CA ALA A 145 -0.20 -2.23 -9.57
C ALA A 145 0.79 -3.04 -8.69
N VAL A 146 1.61 -2.34 -7.90
CA VAL A 146 2.54 -2.97 -6.95
C VAL A 146 1.76 -3.69 -5.83
N GLY A 147 0.73 -3.08 -5.27
CA GLY A 147 -0.13 -3.69 -4.25
C GLY A 147 -0.86 -4.94 -4.75
N GLN A 148 -1.34 -4.92 -6.00
CA GLN A 148 -1.94 -6.08 -6.66
C GLN A 148 -0.94 -7.21 -6.84
N ALA A 149 0.34 -6.92 -7.17
CA ALA A 149 1.38 -7.93 -7.28
C ALA A 149 1.59 -8.67 -5.94
N TYR A 150 1.72 -7.95 -4.83
CA TYR A 150 1.80 -8.57 -3.50
C TYR A 150 0.55 -9.36 -3.14
N THR A 151 -0.62 -8.85 -3.49
CA THR A 151 -1.90 -9.52 -3.22
C THR A 151 -1.98 -10.85 -3.99
N GLU A 152 -1.57 -10.88 -5.25
CA GLU A 152 -1.55 -12.08 -6.07
C GLU A 152 -0.59 -13.14 -5.53
N LEU A 153 0.64 -12.75 -5.17
CA LEU A 153 1.63 -13.65 -4.56
C LEU A 153 1.10 -14.23 -3.23
N ARG A 154 0.52 -13.38 -2.38
CA ARG A 154 -0.09 -13.80 -1.11
C ARG A 154 -1.31 -14.71 -1.33
N ASN A 155 -2.12 -14.44 -2.36
CA ASN A 155 -3.24 -15.32 -2.73
C ASN A 155 -2.76 -16.72 -3.12
N GLY A 156 -1.71 -16.81 -3.95
CA GLY A 156 -1.14 -18.08 -4.39
C GLY A 156 -0.71 -18.94 -3.20
N VAL A 157 0.14 -18.42 -2.32
CA VAL A 157 0.61 -19.16 -1.13
C VAL A 157 -0.51 -19.46 -0.14
N SER A 158 -1.49 -18.55 -0.02
CA SER A 158 -2.63 -18.74 0.87
C SER A 158 -3.51 -19.90 0.43
N ILE A 159 -3.78 -20.02 -0.86
CA ILE A 159 -4.54 -21.12 -1.45
C ILE A 159 -3.81 -22.46 -1.21
N GLU A 160 -2.51 -22.46 -1.47
CA GLU A 160 -1.67 -23.67 -1.30
C GLU A 160 -1.63 -24.16 0.16
N ARG A 161 -1.50 -23.24 1.13
CA ARG A 161 -1.36 -23.60 2.55
C ARG A 161 -2.69 -23.79 3.29
N TYR A 162 -3.72 -23.04 2.91
CA TYR A 162 -4.97 -22.95 3.68
C TYR A 162 -6.23 -23.23 2.86
N GLY A 163 -6.11 -23.49 1.54
CA GLY A 163 -7.24 -23.75 0.64
C GLY A 163 -8.15 -22.53 0.40
N LYS A 164 -7.72 -21.33 0.84
CA LYS A 164 -8.47 -20.06 0.68
C LYS A 164 -7.54 -18.96 0.22
N SER A 165 -8.03 -18.03 -0.60
CA SER A 165 -7.25 -16.86 -1.00
C SER A 165 -6.97 -15.95 0.18
N TYR A 166 -5.88 -15.20 0.13
CA TYR A 166 -5.52 -14.21 1.14
C TYR A 166 -6.61 -13.13 1.30
N GLU A 167 -7.20 -12.68 0.19
CA GLU A 167 -8.33 -11.73 0.22
C GLU A 167 -9.56 -12.29 0.94
N ALA A 168 -9.86 -13.58 0.73
CA ALA A 168 -10.96 -14.24 1.43
C ALA A 168 -10.69 -14.32 2.95
N LEU A 169 -9.43 -14.56 3.37
CA LEU A 169 -9.05 -14.55 4.78
C LEU A 169 -9.15 -13.14 5.38
N ILE A 170 -8.74 -12.11 4.66
CA ILE A 170 -8.90 -10.70 5.08
C ILE A 170 -10.37 -10.33 5.19
N LYS A 171 -11.21 -10.74 4.23
CA LYS A 171 -12.65 -10.50 4.30
C LYS A 171 -13.29 -11.22 5.49
N GLN A 172 -12.87 -12.46 5.75
CA GLN A 172 -13.33 -13.24 6.90
C GLN A 172 -12.91 -12.58 8.23
N GLN A 173 -11.72 -11.96 8.30
CA GLN A 173 -11.22 -11.28 9.51
C GLN A 173 -12.10 -10.11 9.97
N LYS A 174 -12.88 -9.50 9.06
CA LYS A 174 -13.80 -8.41 9.43
C LYS A 174 -14.94 -8.92 10.33
N SER A 175 -15.38 -10.15 10.14
CA SER A 175 -16.43 -10.80 10.95
C SER A 175 -15.86 -11.73 12.03
N ASP A 176 -14.76 -12.44 11.75
CA ASP A 176 -14.11 -13.38 12.66
C ASP A 176 -12.79 -12.81 13.18
N LYS A 177 -12.79 -12.38 14.44
CA LYS A 177 -11.60 -11.82 15.12
C LYS A 177 -10.73 -12.87 15.81
N SER A 178 -10.88 -14.16 15.47
CA SER A 178 -10.13 -15.26 16.09
C SER A 178 -8.61 -15.09 15.93
N GLN A 179 -7.87 -15.46 16.97
CA GLN A 179 -6.41 -15.36 16.96
C GLN A 179 -5.81 -16.26 15.88
N LYS A 180 -6.37 -17.47 15.68
CA LYS A 180 -5.93 -18.40 14.63
C LYS A 180 -5.97 -17.79 13.23
N LEU A 181 -7.02 -17.01 12.92
CA LEU A 181 -7.13 -16.33 11.62
C LEU A 181 -6.10 -15.21 11.47
N LYS A 182 -5.88 -14.43 12.53
CA LYS A 182 -4.85 -13.39 12.56
C LYS A 182 -3.45 -13.97 12.34
N ASP A 183 -3.16 -15.12 12.97
CA ASP A 183 -1.85 -15.77 12.85
C ASP A 183 -1.63 -16.32 11.44
N LYS A 184 -2.65 -16.89 10.77
CA LYS A 184 -2.58 -17.28 9.36
C LYS A 184 -2.27 -16.09 8.45
N ILE A 185 -2.98 -14.98 8.61
CA ILE A 185 -2.76 -13.76 7.83
C ILE A 185 -1.36 -13.20 8.07
N ARG A 186 -0.89 -13.20 9.32
CA ARG A 186 0.46 -12.75 9.68
C ARG A 186 1.53 -13.63 9.04
N ALA A 187 1.34 -14.94 9.06
CA ALA A 187 2.26 -15.90 8.42
C ALA A 187 2.38 -15.67 6.91
N ILE A 188 1.25 -15.42 6.20
CA ILE A 188 1.28 -15.10 4.76
C ILE A 188 2.00 -13.78 4.52
N LYS A 189 1.71 -12.73 5.30
CA LYS A 189 2.39 -11.43 5.17
C LYS A 189 3.90 -11.53 5.42
N ALA A 190 4.33 -12.44 6.30
CA ALA A 190 5.75 -12.65 6.58
C ALA A 190 6.50 -13.33 5.43
N LEU A 191 5.82 -14.11 4.59
CA LEU A 191 6.42 -14.72 3.40
C LEU A 191 6.66 -13.69 2.29
N TYR A 192 5.70 -12.79 2.06
CA TYR A 192 5.79 -11.70 1.11
C TYR A 192 5.58 -10.37 1.83
N PRO A 193 6.60 -9.87 2.56
CA PRO A 193 6.52 -8.57 3.21
C PRO A 193 6.54 -7.47 2.15
N GLU A 194 5.66 -6.50 2.31
CA GLU A 194 5.58 -5.35 1.41
C GLU A 194 6.65 -4.33 1.80
N ILE A 195 7.79 -4.37 1.09
CA ILE A 195 8.93 -3.51 1.33
C ILE A 195 9.00 -2.50 0.19
N ILE A 196 8.38 -1.35 0.39
CA ILE A 196 8.36 -0.26 -0.57
C ILE A 196 9.09 0.94 0.04
N SER A 197 10.04 1.46 -0.70
CA SER A 197 10.80 2.68 -0.37
C SER A 197 10.41 3.78 -1.35
N GLU A 198 9.92 4.90 -0.84
CA GLU A 198 9.67 6.09 -1.63
C GLU A 198 10.89 7.01 -1.55
N VAL A 199 11.43 7.34 -2.70
CA VAL A 199 12.56 8.28 -2.82
C VAL A 199 11.99 9.65 -3.12
N GLU A 200 12.36 10.64 -2.29
CA GLU A 200 11.94 12.03 -2.53
C GLU A 200 12.41 12.50 -3.91
N PRO A 201 11.57 13.25 -4.63
CA PRO A 201 11.95 13.82 -5.92
C PRO A 201 13.16 14.73 -5.72
N THR A 202 14.26 14.44 -6.42
CA THR A 202 15.42 15.33 -6.46
C THR A 202 14.97 16.66 -7.06
N GLY A 203 14.89 17.70 -6.21
CA GLY A 203 14.59 19.05 -6.68
C GLY A 203 15.76 19.61 -7.48
N ASN A 204 15.48 20.08 -8.67
CA ASN A 204 16.08 21.23 -9.32
C ASN A 204 14.95 22.19 -9.62
#